data_adc697846a9f54d6fcf74adf4244fccb
#
_entry.id   adc697846a9f54d6fcf74adf4244fccb
#
_cell.length_a   1.000
_cell.length_b   1.000
_cell.length_c   1.000
_cell.angle_alpha   90.00
_cell.angle_beta   90.00
_cell.angle_gamma   90.00
#
_symmetry.space_group_name_H-M   'P 1'
#
loop_
_entity.id
_entity.type
_entity.pdbx_description
1 polymer ?
#
loop_
_entity_poly.entity_id
_entity_poly.type
_entity_poly.pdbx_seq_one_letter_code
_entity_poly.pdbx_strand_id
1 'polypeptide(L)'
;MTKKSLLKKMVAGVLMCGMIAGLTACGAGTGESASADKTFKIGICNYVDDASLNQIVDNIKGQLETLGNEKNVKFDIDYENCNADPTVLTQIIDNFIADDVKLMVGVATPVAVAMQTATEDNKIPVVFSAVSDPEGSELVASNDAPGANITGTSDYLDTNAIMDLIFTANPDAKKIGLLYDQGQDSSTTPIANAKEYLDAKKIEYVEKTGTTTDEVMLAADALVAAGVDAVFTPTDNTIMTAELSIYEKFADASIPHYTGADSFALNGAFLGYGVDYANLGVETANMISKILVDGEDPATLPVMTFDNGTATINTETCGKLGLDFADISKKFQPMCTKVNEIKTAESFDEQ
;
A
#
# COMPACT_ATOMS: atom_id res chain seq x y z
N MET A 1 49.50 25.41 -58.36
CA MET A 1 50.22 24.56 -59.35
C MET A 1 49.62 23.16 -59.19
N THR A 2 48.83 22.82 -60.16
CA THR A 2 48.91 21.75 -61.16
C THR A 2 48.54 20.41 -60.59
N LYS A 3 47.38 19.94 -60.92
CA LYS A 3 46.85 19.25 -62.12
C LYS A 3 46.90 17.76 -61.95
N LYS A 4 45.71 17.16 -62.08
CA LYS A 4 45.22 16.34 -63.20
C LYS A 4 45.45 14.83 -62.92
N SER A 5 44.67 13.91 -63.26
CA SER A 5 43.45 13.73 -64.06
C SER A 5 43.21 12.24 -64.26
N LEU A 6 41.98 11.86 -64.35
CA LEU A 6 41.34 11.04 -65.42
C LEU A 6 41.74 9.55 -65.43
N LEU A 7 40.91 8.66 -65.66
CA LEU A 7 39.67 8.35 -66.36
C LEU A 7 39.69 6.92 -66.89
N LYS A 8 38.55 6.26 -66.84
CA LYS A 8 38.08 5.27 -67.85
C LYS A 8 38.60 3.82 -67.71
N LYS A 9 37.88 2.80 -67.99
CA LYS A 9 36.62 2.43 -68.65
C LYS A 9 36.32 0.97 -68.29
N MET A 10 35.08 0.59 -68.06
CA MET A 10 34.16 -0.16 -68.91
C MET A 10 34.69 -1.45 -69.57
N VAL A 11 33.92 -2.56 -69.39
CA VAL A 11 33.26 -3.40 -70.39
C VAL A 11 32.83 -4.70 -69.67
N ALA A 12 31.65 -5.03 -69.50
CA ALA A 12 30.54 -5.74 -70.13
C ALA A 12 30.84 -7.16 -70.67
N GLY A 13 29.94 -8.11 -70.34
CA GLY A 13 29.78 -9.42 -70.98
C GLY A 13 29.05 -10.37 -70.04
N VAL A 14 27.76 -10.55 -70.06
CA VAL A 14 26.83 -11.28 -70.91
C VAL A 14 26.88 -12.80 -70.76
N LEU A 15 25.77 -13.30 -70.21
CA LEU A 15 25.01 -14.58 -70.41
C LEU A 15 25.72 -15.94 -70.28
N MET A 16 25.17 -16.86 -69.49
CA MET A 16 24.34 -17.92 -70.01
C MET A 16 23.67 -18.78 -68.93
N CYS A 17 22.47 -19.23 -69.24
CA CYS A 17 21.55 -20.13 -68.56
C CYS A 17 22.13 -21.48 -68.17
N GLY A 18 21.61 -22.02 -67.05
CA GLY A 18 21.68 -23.45 -66.75
C GLY A 18 20.62 -23.81 -65.72
N MET A 19 19.41 -24.21 -66.20
CA MET A 19 18.43 -24.90 -65.38
C MET A 19 18.92 -26.31 -65.06
N ILE A 20 18.90 -26.68 -63.77
CA ILE A 20 18.71 -28.07 -63.39
C ILE A 20 17.80 -28.10 -62.17
N ALA A 21 16.65 -28.73 -62.34
CA ALA A 21 15.70 -29.06 -61.26
C ALA A 21 16.26 -30.21 -60.43
N GLY A 22 16.02 -30.18 -59.12
CA GLY A 22 16.36 -31.30 -58.26
C GLY A 22 15.94 -31.18 -56.83
N LEU A 23 14.73 -31.63 -56.53
CA LEU A 23 14.29 -32.35 -55.30
C LEU A 23 14.24 -31.64 -53.95
N THR A 24 13.00 -31.39 -53.58
CA THR A 24 12.40 -31.45 -52.24
C THR A 24 13.23 -32.10 -51.14
N ALA A 25 13.53 -31.31 -50.13
CA ALA A 25 13.65 -31.76 -48.74
C ALA A 25 12.80 -30.86 -47.88
N CYS A 26 11.64 -31.36 -47.45
CA CYS A 26 10.89 -30.79 -46.31
C CYS A 26 11.78 -30.82 -45.08
N GLY A 27 12.32 -29.68 -44.74
CA GLY A 27 12.79 -29.36 -43.41
C GLY A 27 11.76 -28.43 -42.79
N ALA A 28 10.88 -28.95 -41.95
CA ALA A 28 10.07 -28.16 -41.07
C ALA A 28 11.04 -27.45 -40.10
N GLY A 29 11.49 -26.27 -40.49
CA GLY A 29 12.03 -25.31 -39.58
C GLY A 29 10.86 -24.70 -38.83
N THR A 30 10.56 -25.24 -37.67
CA THR A 30 9.83 -24.50 -36.65
C THR A 30 10.65 -23.25 -36.42
N GLY A 31 10.24 -22.17 -37.06
CA GLY A 31 10.64 -20.83 -36.64
C GLY A 31 10.01 -20.62 -35.25
N GLU A 32 10.72 -21.01 -34.23
CA GLU A 32 10.57 -20.37 -32.95
C GLU A 32 10.89 -18.90 -33.18
N SER A 33 9.87 -18.13 -33.44
CA SER A 33 9.86 -16.71 -33.14
C SER A 33 9.99 -16.67 -31.64
N ALA A 34 11.21 -16.58 -31.10
CA ALA A 34 11.44 -16.13 -29.77
C ALA A 34 10.87 -14.71 -29.74
N SER A 35 9.61 -14.57 -29.34
CA SER A 35 9.10 -13.30 -28.89
C SER A 35 10.02 -12.93 -27.72
N ALA A 36 10.83 -11.91 -27.88
CA ALA A 36 11.61 -11.39 -26.77
C ALA A 36 10.57 -11.05 -25.67
N ASP A 37 10.61 -11.77 -24.56
CA ASP A 37 9.72 -11.52 -23.43
C ASP A 37 9.82 -10.05 -23.10
N LYS A 38 8.68 -9.33 -23.22
CA LYS A 38 8.65 -7.90 -22.92
C LYS A 38 8.88 -7.74 -21.43
N THR A 39 10.00 -7.10 -21.07
CA THR A 39 10.37 -6.86 -19.68
C THR A 39 9.98 -5.45 -19.26
N PHE A 40 9.30 -5.33 -18.12
CA PHE A 40 8.94 -4.08 -17.50
C PHE A 40 9.70 -3.93 -16.18
N LYS A 41 10.54 -2.90 -16.06
CA LYS A 41 11.20 -2.58 -14.81
C LYS A 41 10.25 -1.76 -13.94
N ILE A 42 10.05 -2.16 -12.68
CA ILE A 42 9.13 -1.55 -11.72
C ILE A 42 9.91 -1.22 -10.46
N GLY A 43 9.80 0.02 -9.97
CA GLY A 43 10.32 0.41 -8.66
C GLY A 43 9.21 0.31 -7.61
N ILE A 44 9.41 -0.42 -6.53
CA ILE A 44 8.48 -0.50 -5.39
C ILE A 44 9.18 0.07 -4.16
N CYS A 45 8.61 1.10 -3.55
CA CYS A 45 9.09 1.63 -2.28
C CYS A 45 8.03 1.42 -1.19
N ASN A 46 8.41 0.73 -0.12
CA ASN A 46 7.64 0.63 1.11
C ASN A 46 8.05 1.72 2.10
N TYR A 47 7.09 2.24 2.87
CA TYR A 47 7.35 3.33 3.81
C TYR A 47 8.10 2.87 5.06
N VAL A 48 7.63 1.80 5.69
CA VAL A 48 8.22 1.23 6.92
C VAL A 48 8.14 -0.30 6.90
N ASP A 49 8.93 -0.94 7.76
CA ASP A 49 8.83 -2.37 8.05
C ASP A 49 7.65 -2.61 9.00
N ASP A 50 6.48 -2.84 8.43
CA ASP A 50 5.23 -3.15 9.10
C ASP A 50 4.55 -4.35 8.48
N ALA A 51 3.91 -5.20 9.29
CA ALA A 51 3.37 -6.48 8.85
C ALA A 51 2.27 -6.32 7.77
N SER A 52 1.35 -5.34 7.89
CA SER A 52 0.31 -5.10 6.88
C SER A 52 0.92 -4.56 5.57
N LEU A 53 1.88 -3.61 5.67
CA LEU A 53 2.55 -3.06 4.48
C LEU A 53 3.43 -4.10 3.79
N ASN A 54 4.13 -4.95 4.55
CA ASN A 54 4.90 -6.07 4.01
C ASN A 54 4.00 -7.08 3.30
N GLN A 55 2.84 -7.41 3.89
CA GLN A 55 1.85 -8.29 3.27
C GLN A 55 1.38 -7.76 1.91
N ILE A 56 1.17 -6.43 1.78
CA ILE A 56 0.87 -5.79 0.49
C ILE A 56 1.99 -6.07 -0.51
N VAL A 57 3.24 -5.75 -0.16
CA VAL A 57 4.41 -5.89 -1.04
C VAL A 57 4.59 -7.32 -1.51
N ASP A 58 4.45 -8.30 -0.62
CA ASP A 58 4.61 -9.71 -0.94
C ASP A 58 3.50 -10.20 -1.89
N ASN A 59 2.27 -9.77 -1.67
CA ASN A 59 1.16 -10.09 -2.57
C ASN A 59 1.27 -9.35 -3.92
N ILE A 60 1.79 -8.12 -3.98
CA ILE A 60 2.13 -7.46 -5.25
C ILE A 60 3.14 -8.31 -6.03
N LYS A 61 4.24 -8.71 -5.40
CA LYS A 61 5.29 -9.52 -6.05
C LYS A 61 4.75 -10.87 -6.55
N GLY A 62 4.02 -11.60 -5.71
CA GLY A 62 3.44 -12.89 -6.05
C GLY A 62 2.43 -12.83 -7.19
N GLN A 63 1.56 -11.81 -7.18
CA GLN A 63 0.57 -11.62 -8.24
C GLN A 63 1.22 -11.15 -9.55
N LEU A 64 2.25 -10.29 -9.52
CA LEU A 64 2.99 -9.91 -10.72
C LEU A 64 3.73 -11.10 -11.35
N GLU A 65 4.26 -12.03 -10.55
CA GLU A 65 4.83 -13.27 -11.06
C GLU A 65 3.76 -14.12 -11.80
N THR A 66 2.58 -14.26 -11.20
CA THR A 66 1.44 -14.95 -11.78
C THR A 66 1.02 -14.31 -13.11
N LEU A 67 0.80 -13.00 -13.13
CA LEU A 67 0.40 -12.24 -14.31
C LEU A 67 1.50 -12.26 -15.39
N GLY A 68 2.77 -12.24 -15.00
CA GLY A 68 3.90 -12.37 -15.91
C GLY A 68 3.86 -13.68 -16.69
N ASN A 69 3.61 -14.79 -15.98
CA ASN A 69 3.46 -16.12 -16.59
C ASN A 69 2.21 -16.19 -17.50
N GLU A 70 1.08 -15.65 -17.08
CA GLU A 70 -0.17 -15.68 -17.86
C GLU A 70 -0.10 -14.83 -19.13
N LYS A 71 0.51 -13.64 -19.04
CA LYS A 71 0.60 -12.68 -20.15
C LYS A 71 1.88 -12.81 -20.97
N ASN A 72 2.77 -13.75 -20.62
CA ASN A 72 4.07 -13.97 -21.25
C ASN A 72 4.93 -12.69 -21.31
N VAL A 73 5.03 -12.01 -20.19
CA VAL A 73 5.87 -10.84 -19.95
C VAL A 73 6.70 -11.04 -18.69
N LYS A 74 7.76 -10.24 -18.51
CA LYS A 74 8.55 -10.24 -17.28
C LYS A 74 8.37 -8.90 -16.56
N PHE A 75 8.07 -8.95 -15.29
CA PHE A 75 8.18 -7.82 -14.38
C PHE A 75 9.51 -7.91 -13.62
N ASP A 76 10.38 -6.91 -13.80
CA ASP A 76 11.68 -6.79 -13.15
C ASP A 76 11.53 -5.80 -12.01
N ILE A 77 11.47 -6.31 -10.78
CA ILE A 77 11.08 -5.55 -9.60
C ILE A 77 12.32 -5.11 -8.85
N ASP A 78 12.46 -3.80 -8.67
CA ASP A 78 13.43 -3.15 -7.79
C ASP A 78 12.66 -2.71 -6.53
N TYR A 79 12.95 -3.35 -5.39
CA TYR A 79 12.24 -3.13 -4.13
C TYR A 79 13.14 -2.50 -3.10
N GLU A 80 12.66 -1.42 -2.50
CA GLU A 80 13.32 -0.68 -1.44
C GLU A 80 12.36 -0.32 -0.30
N ASN A 81 12.89 -0.05 0.88
CA ASN A 81 12.15 0.45 2.04
C ASN A 81 12.83 1.72 2.55
N CYS A 82 12.09 2.80 2.69
CA CYS A 82 12.67 4.08 3.12
C CYS A 82 12.74 4.24 4.64
N ASN A 83 12.19 3.31 5.44
CA ASN A 83 12.21 3.32 6.90
C ASN A 83 11.73 4.67 7.49
N ALA A 84 10.70 5.26 6.91
CA ALA A 84 10.14 6.57 7.27
C ALA A 84 11.15 7.73 7.20
N ASP A 85 12.29 7.57 6.50
CA ASP A 85 13.28 8.62 6.31
C ASP A 85 13.03 9.34 4.98
N PRO A 86 12.64 10.63 4.98
CA PRO A 86 12.35 11.38 3.75
C PRO A 86 13.58 11.59 2.87
N THR A 87 14.80 11.56 3.43
CA THR A 87 16.04 11.68 2.65
C THR A 87 16.31 10.37 1.90
N VAL A 88 16.13 9.24 2.58
CA VAL A 88 16.24 7.91 1.95
C VAL A 88 15.16 7.75 0.88
N LEU A 89 13.91 8.15 1.16
CA LEU A 89 12.82 8.12 0.19
C LEU A 89 13.15 8.89 -1.08
N THR A 90 13.63 10.13 -0.94
CA THR A 90 14.05 10.95 -2.11
C THR A 90 15.12 10.23 -2.91
N GLN A 91 16.14 9.67 -2.26
CA GLN A 91 17.21 8.95 -2.94
C GLN A 91 16.74 7.70 -3.67
N ILE A 92 15.79 6.94 -3.07
CA ILE A 92 15.19 5.76 -3.71
C ILE A 92 14.46 6.18 -4.99
N ILE A 93 13.63 7.23 -4.93
CA ILE A 93 12.89 7.73 -6.09
C ILE A 93 13.83 8.20 -7.20
N ASP A 94 14.87 8.95 -6.85
CA ASP A 94 15.90 9.40 -7.82
C ASP A 94 16.60 8.22 -8.49
N ASN A 95 16.90 7.15 -7.76
CA ASN A 95 17.47 5.93 -8.30
C ASN A 95 16.51 5.24 -9.27
N PHE A 96 15.22 5.12 -8.93
CA PHE A 96 14.20 4.55 -9.82
C PHE A 96 14.10 5.34 -11.13
N ILE A 97 14.15 6.68 -11.07
CA ILE A 97 14.16 7.54 -12.27
C ILE A 97 15.42 7.30 -13.10
N ALA A 98 16.60 7.28 -12.47
CA ALA A 98 17.88 7.07 -13.15
C ALA A 98 17.97 5.69 -13.81
N ASP A 99 17.33 4.70 -13.23
CA ASP A 99 17.28 3.32 -13.68
C ASP A 99 16.18 3.05 -14.74
N ASP A 100 15.49 4.10 -15.21
CA ASP A 100 14.48 4.07 -16.26
C ASP A 100 13.32 3.06 -15.95
N VAL A 101 12.85 3.02 -14.69
CA VAL A 101 11.67 2.22 -14.35
C VAL A 101 10.47 2.66 -15.18
N LYS A 102 9.61 1.72 -15.53
CA LYS A 102 8.42 1.99 -16.38
C LYS A 102 7.19 2.35 -15.56
N LEU A 103 7.23 2.09 -14.27
CA LEU A 103 6.19 2.40 -13.30
C LEU A 103 6.81 2.38 -11.90
N MET A 104 6.32 3.25 -11.03
CA MET A 104 6.64 3.24 -9.60
C MET A 104 5.43 2.81 -8.76
N VAL A 105 5.70 2.08 -7.69
CA VAL A 105 4.68 1.70 -6.69
C VAL A 105 5.05 2.33 -5.36
N GLY A 106 4.17 3.20 -4.86
CA GLY A 106 4.31 3.82 -3.55
C GLY A 106 3.40 3.15 -2.53
N VAL A 107 3.97 2.46 -1.54
CA VAL A 107 3.21 1.83 -0.46
C VAL A 107 3.17 2.78 0.73
N ALA A 108 1.97 3.14 1.14
CA ALA A 108 1.55 4.19 2.08
C ALA A 108 1.58 5.63 1.50
N THR A 109 0.75 6.50 2.09
CA THR A 109 0.52 7.88 1.64
C THR A 109 1.81 8.72 1.47
N PRO A 110 2.77 8.72 2.42
CA PRO A 110 3.96 9.56 2.28
C PRO A 110 4.81 9.21 1.06
N VAL A 111 4.89 7.92 0.70
CA VAL A 111 5.63 7.48 -0.49
C VAL A 111 4.91 7.89 -1.77
N ALA A 112 3.59 7.72 -1.81
CA ALA A 112 2.76 8.11 -2.95
C ALA A 112 2.88 9.61 -3.26
N VAL A 113 2.82 10.47 -2.25
CA VAL A 113 2.96 11.94 -2.37
C VAL A 113 4.35 12.32 -2.89
N ALA A 114 5.40 11.70 -2.37
CA ALA A 114 6.76 11.95 -2.83
C ALA A 114 6.96 11.51 -4.29
N MET A 115 6.44 10.33 -4.68
CA MET A 115 6.51 9.83 -6.05
C MET A 115 5.70 10.70 -7.03
N GLN A 116 4.50 11.16 -6.64
CA GLN A 116 3.70 12.09 -7.45
C GLN A 116 4.52 13.33 -7.79
N THR A 117 5.06 13.99 -6.75
CA THR A 117 5.88 15.20 -6.92
C THR A 117 7.09 14.95 -7.84
N ALA A 118 7.81 13.85 -7.63
CA ALA A 118 9.01 13.53 -8.41
C ALA A 118 8.71 13.15 -9.88
N THR A 119 7.46 12.78 -10.19
CA THR A 119 7.06 12.36 -11.54
C THR A 119 6.22 13.39 -12.29
N GLU A 120 6.06 14.62 -11.77
CA GLU A 120 5.27 15.68 -12.43
C GLU A 120 5.76 16.00 -13.84
N ASP A 121 7.07 16.04 -14.07
CA ASP A 121 7.68 16.40 -15.37
C ASP A 121 7.86 15.19 -16.29
N ASN A 122 8.37 14.07 -15.75
CA ASN A 122 8.76 12.90 -16.54
C ASN A 122 7.57 11.96 -16.86
N LYS A 123 6.44 12.13 -16.15
CA LYS A 123 5.19 11.38 -16.34
C LYS A 123 5.33 9.86 -16.19
N ILE A 124 6.33 9.39 -15.44
CA ILE A 124 6.40 7.96 -15.08
C ILE A 124 5.10 7.61 -14.35
N PRO A 125 4.36 6.57 -14.75
CA PRO A 125 3.16 6.13 -14.05
C PRO A 125 3.46 5.77 -12.60
N VAL A 126 2.57 6.18 -11.69
CA VAL A 126 2.63 5.83 -10.28
C VAL A 126 1.37 5.06 -9.91
N VAL A 127 1.53 3.92 -9.24
CA VAL A 127 0.44 3.20 -8.60
C VAL A 127 0.68 3.23 -7.10
N PHE A 128 -0.19 3.89 -6.36
CA PHE A 128 -0.12 3.84 -4.91
C PHE A 128 -0.84 2.61 -4.35
N SER A 129 -0.44 2.20 -3.16
CA SER A 129 -1.08 1.12 -2.40
C SER A 129 -1.20 1.54 -0.94
N ALA A 130 -2.34 1.26 -0.31
CA ALA A 130 -2.65 1.69 1.05
C ALA A 130 -2.54 3.22 1.24
N VAL A 131 -3.34 3.96 0.47
CA VAL A 131 -3.58 5.38 0.69
C VAL A 131 -5.00 5.56 1.19
N SER A 132 -5.15 6.05 2.42
CA SER A 132 -6.45 6.09 3.10
C SER A 132 -7.39 7.15 2.53
N ASP A 133 -6.86 8.30 2.10
CA ASP A 133 -7.63 9.39 1.51
C ASP A 133 -6.89 9.99 0.30
N PRO A 134 -7.00 9.37 -0.89
CA PRO A 134 -6.30 9.85 -2.08
C PRO A 134 -6.73 11.25 -2.55
N GLU A 135 -8.00 11.62 -2.36
CA GLU A 135 -8.52 12.95 -2.69
C GLU A 135 -8.04 14.00 -1.66
N GLY A 136 -8.16 13.69 -0.37
CA GLY A 136 -7.73 14.58 0.70
C GLY A 136 -6.21 14.81 0.74
N SER A 137 -5.44 13.83 0.28
CA SER A 137 -3.98 13.93 0.11
C SER A 137 -3.57 14.58 -1.22
N GLU A 138 -4.53 15.08 -2.01
CA GLU A 138 -4.30 15.73 -3.31
C GLU A 138 -3.55 14.86 -4.34
N LEU A 139 -3.59 13.54 -4.18
CA LEU A 139 -2.98 12.59 -5.11
C LEU A 139 -3.78 12.44 -6.41
N VAL A 140 -5.08 12.53 -6.31
CA VAL A 140 -6.02 12.38 -7.43
C VAL A 140 -7.06 13.49 -7.43
N ALA A 141 -7.56 13.85 -8.60
CA ALA A 141 -8.65 14.82 -8.71
C ALA A 141 -9.98 14.27 -8.14
N SER A 142 -10.22 12.98 -8.36
CA SER A 142 -11.26 12.18 -7.71
C SER A 142 -10.92 10.71 -7.82
N ASN A 143 -11.49 9.87 -6.95
CA ASN A 143 -11.30 8.42 -7.00
C ASN A 143 -11.83 7.82 -8.32
N ASP A 144 -12.90 8.37 -8.90
CA ASP A 144 -13.47 7.89 -10.18
C ASP A 144 -12.63 8.29 -11.40
N ALA A 145 -11.92 9.44 -11.32
CA ALA A 145 -11.12 9.98 -12.40
C ALA A 145 -9.87 10.67 -11.84
N PRO A 146 -8.76 9.94 -11.63
CA PRO A 146 -7.54 10.46 -11.02
C PRO A 146 -6.97 11.71 -11.70
N GLY A 147 -6.96 11.77 -13.02
CA GLY A 147 -6.65 12.99 -13.79
C GLY A 147 -5.17 13.28 -14.00
N ALA A 148 -4.26 12.46 -13.48
CA ALA A 148 -2.81 12.60 -13.62
C ALA A 148 -2.13 11.24 -13.90
N ASN A 149 -0.80 11.19 -13.88
CA ASN A 149 -0.05 9.93 -14.06
C ASN A 149 -0.05 9.02 -12.82
N ILE A 150 -1.03 9.15 -11.95
CA ILE A 150 -1.11 8.43 -10.68
C ILE A 150 -2.53 7.87 -10.46
N THR A 151 -2.62 6.66 -9.98
CA THR A 151 -3.82 5.96 -9.50
C THR A 151 -3.39 4.91 -8.48
N GLY A 152 -4.31 4.11 -7.94
CA GLY A 152 -3.92 3.04 -7.02
C GLY A 152 -5.06 2.41 -6.25
N THR A 153 -4.71 1.81 -5.11
CA THR A 153 -5.62 1.13 -4.20
C THR A 153 -5.67 1.84 -2.86
N SER A 154 -6.89 2.11 -2.39
CA SER A 154 -7.13 2.82 -1.14
C SER A 154 -7.47 1.84 -0.02
N ASP A 155 -6.89 2.06 1.14
CA ASP A 155 -7.25 1.43 2.41
C ASP A 155 -8.17 2.35 3.25
N TYR A 156 -9.09 3.07 2.59
CA TYR A 156 -10.07 3.94 3.25
C TYR A 156 -10.56 3.33 4.57
N LEU A 157 -10.62 4.14 5.62
CA LEU A 157 -11.01 3.71 6.95
C LEU A 157 -12.41 4.21 7.31
N ASP A 158 -13.35 3.30 7.56
CA ASP A 158 -14.64 3.65 8.15
C ASP A 158 -14.48 3.93 9.65
N THR A 159 -14.11 5.16 9.97
CA THR A 159 -13.93 5.63 11.35
C THR A 159 -15.21 5.50 12.17
N ASN A 160 -16.38 5.72 11.55
CA ASN A 160 -17.65 5.63 12.27
C ASN A 160 -17.93 4.19 12.71
N ALA A 161 -17.59 3.21 11.87
CA ALA A 161 -17.71 1.80 12.26
C ALA A 161 -16.82 1.47 13.47
N ILE A 162 -15.58 1.98 13.53
CA ILE A 162 -14.71 1.77 14.70
C ILE A 162 -15.31 2.43 15.95
N MET A 163 -15.82 3.66 15.84
CA MET A 163 -16.49 4.31 16.95
C MET A 163 -17.69 3.49 17.41
N ASP A 164 -18.49 2.94 16.52
CA ASP A 164 -19.62 2.06 16.88
C ASP A 164 -19.16 0.77 17.58
N LEU A 165 -18.01 0.18 17.18
CA LEU A 165 -17.41 -0.95 17.89
C LEU A 165 -17.01 -0.60 19.32
N ILE A 166 -16.40 0.60 19.54
CA ILE A 166 -16.05 1.10 20.88
C ILE A 166 -17.30 1.13 21.78
N PHE A 167 -18.38 1.77 21.32
CA PHE A 167 -19.60 1.91 22.10
C PHE A 167 -20.44 0.62 22.19
N THR A 168 -20.25 -0.32 21.26
CA THR A 168 -20.84 -1.67 21.36
C THR A 168 -20.13 -2.51 22.42
N ALA A 169 -18.82 -2.40 22.53
CA ALA A 169 -18.05 -3.07 23.57
C ALA A 169 -18.27 -2.42 24.96
N ASN A 170 -18.24 -1.09 25.03
CA ASN A 170 -18.45 -0.32 26.25
C ASN A 170 -19.49 0.80 26.03
N PRO A 171 -20.79 0.52 26.24
CA PRO A 171 -21.87 1.52 26.09
C PRO A 171 -21.79 2.69 27.09
N ASP A 172 -21.06 2.53 28.17
CA ASP A 172 -20.90 3.52 29.24
C ASP A 172 -19.65 4.42 29.04
N ALA A 173 -18.90 4.23 27.97
CA ALA A 173 -17.73 5.05 27.66
C ALA A 173 -18.12 6.54 27.55
N LYS A 174 -17.35 7.42 28.20
CA LYS A 174 -17.59 8.86 28.28
C LYS A 174 -16.43 9.70 27.78
N LYS A 175 -15.24 9.10 27.69
CA LYS A 175 -14.03 9.82 27.31
C LYS A 175 -13.15 8.94 26.43
N ILE A 176 -12.89 9.39 25.20
CA ILE A 176 -12.10 8.66 24.22
C ILE A 176 -10.75 9.36 24.01
N GLY A 177 -9.67 8.60 24.02
CA GLY A 177 -8.35 9.06 23.62
C GLY A 177 -8.21 9.02 22.09
N LEU A 178 -7.68 10.08 21.49
CA LEU A 178 -7.30 10.11 20.08
C LEU A 178 -5.78 10.22 20.03
N LEU A 179 -5.12 9.15 19.53
CA LEU A 179 -3.65 9.04 19.44
C LEU A 179 -3.24 9.00 17.99
N TYR A 180 -2.44 9.97 17.54
CA TYR A 180 -2.03 10.08 16.15
C TYR A 180 -0.82 10.99 15.95
N ASP A 181 -0.21 10.92 14.77
CA ASP A 181 0.81 11.88 14.31
C ASP A 181 0.15 12.93 13.42
N GLN A 182 0.28 14.21 13.80
CA GLN A 182 -0.27 15.33 13.02
C GLN A 182 0.42 15.54 11.66
N GLY A 183 1.58 14.94 11.45
CA GLY A 183 2.33 14.98 10.19
C GLY A 183 1.93 13.87 9.21
N GLN A 184 1.02 12.98 9.60
CA GLN A 184 0.53 11.90 8.74
C GLN A 184 -0.79 12.29 8.06
N ASP A 185 -0.78 12.46 6.73
CA ASP A 185 -1.99 12.80 5.97
C ASP A 185 -3.08 11.74 6.14
N SER A 186 -2.70 10.46 6.27
CA SER A 186 -3.61 9.34 6.53
C SER A 186 -4.42 9.48 7.83
N SER A 187 -3.97 10.31 8.78
CA SER A 187 -4.66 10.54 10.06
C SER A 187 -5.65 11.70 10.00
N THR A 188 -5.51 12.64 9.06
CA THR A 188 -6.26 13.90 9.04
C THR A 188 -7.78 13.67 8.96
N THR A 189 -8.26 13.01 7.93
CA THR A 189 -9.69 12.74 7.73
C THR A 189 -10.27 11.81 8.79
N PRO A 190 -9.64 10.66 9.16
CA PRO A 190 -10.17 9.81 10.21
C PRO A 190 -10.28 10.48 11.60
N ILE A 191 -9.31 11.31 11.97
CA ILE A 191 -9.38 12.05 13.25
C ILE A 191 -10.48 13.12 13.23
N ALA A 192 -10.67 13.81 12.09
CA ALA A 192 -11.79 14.75 11.95
C ALA A 192 -13.14 14.02 12.07
N ASN A 193 -13.31 12.88 11.41
CA ASN A 193 -14.52 12.06 11.50
C ASN A 193 -14.77 11.54 12.92
N ALA A 194 -13.72 11.10 13.62
CA ALA A 194 -13.84 10.64 15.02
C ALA A 194 -14.35 11.79 15.91
N LYS A 195 -13.80 13.00 15.78
CA LYS A 195 -14.25 14.18 16.53
C LYS A 195 -15.71 14.52 16.23
N GLU A 196 -16.10 14.55 14.94
CA GLU A 196 -17.49 14.82 14.54
C GLU A 196 -18.45 13.79 15.16
N TYR A 197 -18.09 12.51 15.10
CA TYR A 197 -18.88 11.44 15.71
C TYR A 197 -19.03 11.63 17.23
N LEU A 198 -17.92 11.93 17.95
CA LEU A 198 -17.91 12.09 19.39
C LEU A 198 -18.67 13.34 19.82
N ASP A 199 -18.50 14.47 19.10
CA ASP A 199 -19.23 15.73 19.33
C ASP A 199 -20.73 15.55 19.16
N ALA A 200 -21.17 14.82 18.10
CA ALA A 200 -22.58 14.53 17.87
C ALA A 200 -23.22 13.71 19.03
N LYS A 201 -22.43 12.85 19.65
CA LYS A 201 -22.85 12.03 20.81
C LYS A 201 -22.59 12.72 22.15
N LYS A 202 -21.92 13.89 22.16
CA LYS A 202 -21.52 14.64 23.37
C LYS A 202 -20.58 13.82 24.29
N ILE A 203 -19.68 13.07 23.68
CA ILE A 203 -18.66 12.28 24.36
C ILE A 203 -17.39 13.13 24.43
N GLU A 204 -16.76 13.19 25.61
CA GLU A 204 -15.48 13.86 25.80
C GLU A 204 -14.35 13.12 25.06
N TYR A 205 -13.41 13.85 24.48
CA TYR A 205 -12.19 13.26 23.94
C TYR A 205 -10.94 14.02 24.33
N VAL A 206 -9.82 13.31 24.36
CA VAL A 206 -8.49 13.84 24.68
C VAL A 206 -7.55 13.47 23.54
N GLU A 207 -7.03 14.50 22.87
CA GLU A 207 -6.04 14.31 21.81
C GLU A 207 -4.63 14.28 22.38
N LYS A 208 -3.84 13.31 21.94
CA LYS A 208 -2.39 13.25 22.15
C LYS A 208 -1.70 12.86 20.87
N THR A 209 -0.61 13.51 20.57
CA THR A 209 0.14 13.35 19.34
C THR A 209 1.61 13.07 19.62
N GLY A 210 2.26 12.36 18.69
CA GLY A 210 3.69 12.12 18.70
C GLY A 210 4.17 11.87 17.29
N THR A 211 5.36 12.36 16.97
CA THR A 211 6.02 12.23 15.65
C THR A 211 7.21 11.28 15.71
N THR A 212 7.54 10.77 16.88
CA THR A 212 8.59 9.79 17.15
C THR A 212 8.07 8.76 18.14
N THR A 213 8.67 7.57 18.17
CA THR A 213 8.32 6.52 19.15
C THR A 213 8.36 7.02 20.60
N ASP A 214 9.37 7.82 20.96
CA ASP A 214 9.48 8.36 22.32
C ASP A 214 8.32 9.33 22.65
N GLU A 215 7.94 10.19 21.72
CA GLU A 215 6.79 11.08 21.88
C GLU A 215 5.47 10.32 21.95
N VAL A 216 5.30 9.27 21.14
CA VAL A 216 4.13 8.37 21.17
C VAL A 216 4.03 7.67 22.52
N MET A 217 5.14 7.19 23.07
CA MET A 217 5.17 6.60 24.43
C MET A 217 4.72 7.58 25.50
N LEU A 218 5.16 8.86 25.41
CA LEU A 218 4.73 9.92 26.34
C LEU A 218 3.25 10.28 26.11
N ALA A 219 2.79 10.29 24.88
CA ALA A 219 1.38 10.54 24.54
C ALA A 219 0.47 9.42 25.11
N ALA A 220 0.89 8.15 25.01
CA ALA A 220 0.20 7.02 25.60
C ALA A 220 0.11 7.15 27.15
N ASP A 221 1.23 7.48 27.83
CA ASP A 221 1.24 7.72 29.28
C ASP A 221 0.28 8.86 29.67
N ALA A 222 0.22 9.91 28.85
CA ALA A 222 -0.69 11.05 29.11
C ALA A 222 -2.18 10.68 28.92
N LEU A 223 -2.51 9.78 27.97
CA LEU A 223 -3.87 9.24 27.79
C LEU A 223 -4.27 8.34 28.96
N VAL A 224 -3.37 7.47 29.43
CA VAL A 224 -3.57 6.66 30.63
C VAL A 224 -3.84 7.56 31.84
N ALA A 225 -3.01 8.59 32.05
CA ALA A 225 -3.18 9.54 33.15
C ALA A 225 -4.48 10.37 33.05
N ALA A 226 -4.98 10.63 31.84
CA ALA A 226 -6.25 11.30 31.61
C ALA A 226 -7.48 10.42 31.91
N GLY A 227 -7.29 9.12 32.10
CA GLY A 227 -8.35 8.17 32.42
C GLY A 227 -9.38 8.07 31.30
N VAL A 228 -8.91 7.83 30.07
CA VAL A 228 -9.79 7.58 28.92
C VAL A 228 -10.38 6.16 29.00
N ASP A 229 -11.57 5.96 28.44
CA ASP A 229 -12.29 4.66 28.47
C ASP A 229 -11.87 3.74 27.29
N ALA A 230 -11.31 4.33 26.25
CA ALA A 230 -10.74 3.65 25.08
C ALA A 230 -9.80 4.61 24.35
N VAL A 231 -8.91 4.07 23.52
CA VAL A 231 -8.07 4.86 22.60
C VAL A 231 -8.41 4.48 21.18
N PHE A 232 -8.44 5.48 20.28
CA PHE A 232 -8.53 5.31 18.83
C PHE A 232 -7.27 5.86 18.15
N THR A 233 -6.74 5.06 17.23
CA THR A 233 -5.67 5.41 16.29
C THR A 233 -6.08 5.02 14.87
N PRO A 234 -6.01 5.90 13.88
CA PRO A 234 -6.27 5.55 12.48
C PRO A 234 -5.14 4.70 11.87
N THR A 235 -5.05 4.62 10.52
CA THR A 235 -3.94 4.00 9.79
C THR A 235 -2.69 4.89 9.83
N ASP A 236 -2.19 5.17 11.02
CA ASP A 236 -1.07 6.08 11.31
C ASP A 236 0.25 5.31 11.37
N ASN A 237 1.15 5.57 10.41
CA ASN A 237 2.41 4.82 10.29
C ASN A 237 3.37 5.07 11.47
N THR A 238 3.34 6.25 12.08
CA THR A 238 4.18 6.57 13.24
C THR A 238 3.73 5.79 14.48
N ILE A 239 2.41 5.78 14.74
CA ILE A 239 1.85 5.03 15.87
C ILE A 239 1.99 3.52 15.63
N MET A 240 1.77 3.06 14.39
CA MET A 240 1.93 1.66 13.99
C MET A 240 3.32 1.12 14.36
N THR A 241 4.36 1.87 14.00
CA THR A 241 5.75 1.51 14.33
C THR A 241 6.03 1.48 15.85
N ALA A 242 5.28 2.28 16.63
CA ALA A 242 5.44 2.38 18.07
C ALA A 242 4.57 1.38 18.87
N GLU A 243 3.64 0.66 18.23
CA GLU A 243 2.58 -0.11 18.92
C GLU A 243 3.14 -1.13 19.92
N LEU A 244 4.15 -1.92 19.53
CA LEU A 244 4.82 -2.87 20.44
C LEU A 244 5.37 -2.20 21.72
N SER A 245 5.64 -0.89 21.70
CA SER A 245 6.15 -0.12 22.85
C SER A 245 5.05 0.45 23.73
N ILE A 246 3.80 0.50 23.25
CA ILE A 246 2.70 1.20 23.97
C ILE A 246 1.53 0.30 24.36
N TYR A 247 1.30 -0.83 23.67
CA TYR A 247 0.10 -1.66 23.90
C TYR A 247 -0.03 -2.15 25.35
N GLU A 248 1.08 -2.51 25.99
CA GLU A 248 1.05 -2.95 27.41
C GLU A 248 0.63 -1.84 28.36
N LYS A 249 1.00 -0.57 28.10
CA LYS A 249 0.58 0.57 28.92
C LYS A 249 -0.94 0.71 28.94
N PHE A 250 -1.59 0.54 27.79
CA PHE A 250 -3.04 0.59 27.66
C PHE A 250 -3.70 -0.65 28.27
N ALA A 251 -3.19 -1.85 27.96
CA ALA A 251 -3.72 -3.11 28.49
C ALA A 251 -3.66 -3.16 30.03
N ASP A 252 -2.53 -2.76 30.65
CA ASP A 252 -2.34 -2.73 32.08
C ASP A 252 -3.26 -1.70 32.78
N ALA A 253 -3.58 -0.62 32.07
CA ALA A 253 -4.54 0.39 32.53
C ALA A 253 -6.01 -0.03 32.26
N SER A 254 -6.27 -1.20 31.67
CA SER A 254 -7.58 -1.67 31.22
C SER A 254 -8.24 -0.73 30.20
N ILE A 255 -7.47 -0.12 29.32
CA ILE A 255 -7.90 0.77 28.26
C ILE A 255 -7.76 0.04 26.93
N PRO A 256 -8.84 -0.34 26.23
CA PRO A 256 -8.75 -0.99 24.93
C PRO A 256 -8.30 0.01 23.85
N HIS A 257 -7.32 -0.40 23.02
CA HIS A 257 -6.82 0.36 21.90
C HIS A 257 -7.44 -0.15 20.59
N TYR A 258 -8.23 0.68 19.92
CA TYR A 258 -8.90 0.41 18.64
C TYR A 258 -8.16 1.13 17.53
N THR A 259 -7.85 0.42 16.46
CA THR A 259 -6.92 0.90 15.43
C THR A 259 -7.39 0.63 14.01
N GLY A 260 -6.76 1.29 13.04
CA GLY A 260 -7.15 1.28 11.63
C GLY A 260 -6.53 0.16 10.78
N ALA A 261 -5.72 -0.75 11.34
CA ALA A 261 -5.12 -1.85 10.60
C ALA A 261 -4.90 -3.08 11.48
N ASP A 262 -4.81 -4.26 10.86
CA ASP A 262 -4.64 -5.53 11.56
C ASP A 262 -3.22 -5.72 12.13
N SER A 263 -2.18 -5.09 11.56
CA SER A 263 -0.84 -5.08 12.13
C SER A 263 -0.76 -4.47 13.51
N PHE A 264 -1.59 -3.47 13.84
CA PHE A 264 -1.68 -2.97 15.21
C PHE A 264 -2.17 -4.06 16.18
N ALA A 265 -3.20 -4.82 15.79
CA ALA A 265 -3.67 -5.93 16.62
C ALA A 265 -2.61 -7.03 16.73
N LEU A 266 -1.86 -7.30 15.66
CA LEU A 266 -0.71 -8.19 15.67
C LEU A 266 0.34 -7.71 16.68
N ASN A 267 0.61 -6.41 16.73
CA ASN A 267 1.57 -5.80 17.66
C ASN A 267 0.99 -5.50 19.05
N GLY A 268 -0.19 -6.02 19.38
CA GLY A 268 -0.72 -6.01 20.73
C GLY A 268 -1.88 -5.05 21.00
N ALA A 269 -2.29 -4.19 20.04
CA ALA A 269 -3.54 -3.43 20.20
C ALA A 269 -4.73 -4.38 20.40
N PHE A 270 -5.77 -3.92 21.07
CA PHE A 270 -6.97 -4.74 21.30
C PHE A 270 -7.65 -5.14 20.01
N LEU A 271 -7.77 -4.21 19.06
CA LEU A 271 -8.50 -4.41 17.82
C LEU A 271 -7.87 -3.62 16.68
N GLY A 272 -7.61 -4.27 15.55
CA GLY A 272 -7.40 -3.68 14.25
C GLY A 272 -8.65 -3.81 13.39
N TYR A 273 -9.06 -2.74 12.70
CA TYR A 273 -10.22 -2.74 11.82
C TYR A 273 -9.84 -2.15 10.46
N GLY A 274 -10.28 -2.76 9.39
CA GLY A 274 -9.95 -2.23 8.06
C GLY A 274 -10.25 -3.20 6.92
N VAL A 275 -9.39 -3.14 5.91
CA VAL A 275 -9.45 -3.92 4.68
C VAL A 275 -8.62 -5.20 4.78
N ASP A 276 -8.74 -6.08 3.79
CA ASP A 276 -7.85 -7.22 3.59
C ASP A 276 -6.60 -6.76 2.83
N TYR A 277 -5.47 -6.59 3.53
CA TYR A 277 -4.22 -6.08 2.96
C TYR A 277 -3.57 -7.05 1.96
N ALA A 278 -3.77 -8.36 2.10
CA ALA A 278 -3.33 -9.32 1.10
C ALA A 278 -4.06 -9.12 -0.23
N ASN A 279 -5.39 -8.99 -0.19
CA ASN A 279 -6.21 -8.70 -1.36
C ASN A 279 -5.88 -7.33 -1.97
N LEU A 280 -5.59 -6.34 -1.15
CA LEU A 280 -5.19 -5.01 -1.62
C LEU A 280 -3.90 -5.08 -2.43
N GLY A 281 -2.91 -5.86 -2.00
CA GLY A 281 -1.68 -6.12 -2.75
C GLY A 281 -1.93 -6.81 -4.09
N VAL A 282 -2.80 -7.83 -4.13
CA VAL A 282 -3.19 -8.52 -5.37
C VAL A 282 -3.82 -7.55 -6.36
N GLU A 283 -4.75 -6.70 -5.92
CA GLU A 283 -5.43 -5.76 -6.81
C GLU A 283 -4.50 -4.61 -7.26
N THR A 284 -3.54 -4.20 -6.43
CA THR A 284 -2.48 -3.28 -6.85
C THR A 284 -1.67 -3.86 -8.02
N ALA A 285 -1.29 -5.15 -7.95
CA ALA A 285 -0.59 -5.83 -9.04
C ALA A 285 -1.44 -5.95 -10.30
N ASN A 286 -2.73 -6.23 -10.16
CA ASN A 286 -3.66 -6.26 -11.29
C ASN A 286 -3.71 -4.88 -11.99
N MET A 287 -3.73 -3.79 -11.23
CA MET A 287 -3.71 -2.42 -11.75
C MET A 287 -2.39 -2.10 -12.49
N ILE A 288 -1.25 -2.49 -11.91
CA ILE A 288 0.06 -2.38 -12.56
C ILE A 288 0.06 -3.08 -13.92
N SER A 289 -0.48 -4.30 -14.00
CA SER A 289 -0.57 -5.05 -15.23
C SER A 289 -1.48 -4.38 -16.27
N LYS A 290 -2.61 -3.80 -15.89
CA LYS A 290 -3.48 -3.02 -16.78
C LYS A 290 -2.73 -1.85 -17.40
N ILE A 291 -1.96 -1.11 -16.61
CA ILE A 291 -1.19 0.04 -17.11
C ILE A 291 -0.04 -0.41 -18.02
N LEU A 292 0.81 -1.34 -17.59
CA LEU A 292 2.04 -1.68 -18.30
C LEU A 292 1.81 -2.63 -19.48
N VAL A 293 0.89 -3.58 -19.36
CA VAL A 293 0.68 -4.62 -20.37
C VAL A 293 -0.49 -4.29 -21.28
N ASP A 294 -1.62 -3.87 -20.70
CA ASP A 294 -2.84 -3.60 -21.45
C ASP A 294 -2.88 -2.13 -21.96
N GLY A 295 -2.00 -1.24 -21.44
CA GLY A 295 -1.83 0.14 -21.91
C GLY A 295 -2.93 1.08 -21.42
N GLU A 296 -3.58 0.78 -20.29
CA GLU A 296 -4.54 1.68 -19.67
C GLU A 296 -3.86 2.93 -19.11
N ASP A 297 -4.54 4.08 -19.22
CA ASP A 297 -4.04 5.36 -18.74
C ASP A 297 -4.36 5.53 -17.25
N PRO A 298 -3.34 5.71 -16.36
CA PRO A 298 -3.58 5.96 -14.95
C PRO A 298 -4.53 7.14 -14.69
N ALA A 299 -4.52 8.15 -15.56
CA ALA A 299 -5.39 9.33 -15.41
C ALA A 299 -6.90 9.00 -15.47
N THR A 300 -7.27 7.89 -16.08
CA THR A 300 -8.66 7.45 -16.26
C THR A 300 -8.98 6.13 -15.59
N LEU A 301 -7.98 5.47 -15.02
CA LEU A 301 -8.16 4.22 -14.28
C LEU A 301 -8.59 4.55 -12.84
N PRO A 302 -9.85 4.27 -12.46
CA PRO A 302 -10.35 4.64 -11.13
C PRO A 302 -9.51 4.07 -10.00
N VAL A 303 -9.39 4.80 -8.91
CA VAL A 303 -8.85 4.30 -7.65
C VAL A 303 -9.74 3.15 -7.17
N MET A 304 -9.12 2.05 -6.80
CA MET A 304 -9.85 0.91 -6.25
C MET A 304 -9.98 1.06 -4.74
N THR A 305 -11.23 0.99 -4.26
CA THR A 305 -11.57 0.97 -2.85
C THR A 305 -12.07 -0.42 -2.46
N PHE A 306 -11.96 -0.77 -1.20
CA PHE A 306 -12.35 -2.07 -0.68
C PHE A 306 -13.40 -1.92 0.40
N ASP A 307 -14.22 -2.96 0.58
CA ASP A 307 -15.15 -3.00 1.71
C ASP A 307 -14.35 -3.03 3.01
N ASN A 308 -14.57 -2.02 3.84
CA ASN A 308 -14.17 -2.05 5.24
C ASN A 308 -15.08 -3.04 5.99
N GLY A 309 -14.55 -3.64 7.06
CA GLY A 309 -15.40 -4.49 7.88
C GLY A 309 -14.70 -5.71 8.47
N THR A 310 -13.42 -5.89 8.23
CA THR A 310 -12.64 -6.90 8.93
C THR A 310 -12.18 -6.37 10.28
N ALA A 311 -12.67 -6.98 11.37
CA ALA A 311 -12.19 -6.73 12.72
C ALA A 311 -11.24 -7.86 13.12
N THR A 312 -9.99 -7.54 13.43
CA THR A 312 -8.98 -8.47 13.94
C THR A 312 -8.74 -8.18 15.41
N ILE A 313 -9.05 -9.13 16.28
CA ILE A 313 -8.99 -8.97 17.74
C ILE A 313 -7.78 -9.72 18.28
N ASN A 314 -6.92 -9.01 19.03
CA ASN A 314 -5.84 -9.64 19.76
C ASN A 314 -6.39 -10.34 21.01
N THR A 315 -6.32 -11.68 21.02
CA THR A 315 -6.93 -12.50 22.08
C THR A 315 -6.16 -12.42 23.41
N GLU A 316 -4.85 -12.14 23.36
CA GLU A 316 -4.04 -11.96 24.57
C GLU A 316 -4.35 -10.64 25.26
N THR A 317 -4.43 -9.55 24.48
CA THR A 317 -4.83 -8.24 24.98
C THR A 317 -6.30 -8.22 25.40
N CYS A 318 -7.18 -8.89 24.66
CA CYS A 318 -8.58 -9.11 25.06
C CYS A 318 -8.67 -9.73 26.47
N GLY A 319 -7.86 -10.78 26.74
CA GLY A 319 -7.77 -11.41 28.06
C GLY A 319 -7.19 -10.51 29.15
N LYS A 320 -6.13 -9.70 28.84
CA LYS A 320 -5.55 -8.72 29.78
C LYS A 320 -6.59 -7.65 30.19
N LEU A 321 -7.44 -7.22 29.25
CA LEU A 321 -8.54 -6.28 29.49
C LEU A 321 -9.71 -6.88 30.29
N GLY A 322 -9.66 -8.19 30.62
CA GLY A 322 -10.74 -8.88 31.30
C GLY A 322 -11.97 -9.15 30.43
N LEU A 323 -11.81 -9.10 29.10
CA LEU A 323 -12.85 -9.36 28.12
C LEU A 323 -12.81 -10.82 27.67
N ASP A 324 -13.97 -11.37 27.31
CA ASP A 324 -14.08 -12.68 26.67
C ASP A 324 -14.18 -12.52 25.15
N PHE A 325 -13.27 -13.18 24.42
CA PHE A 325 -13.23 -13.07 22.97
C PHE A 325 -14.53 -13.52 22.29
N ALA A 326 -15.12 -14.60 22.76
CA ALA A 326 -16.36 -15.14 22.16
C ALA A 326 -17.53 -14.16 22.33
N ASP A 327 -17.62 -13.50 23.50
CA ASP A 327 -18.63 -12.49 23.78
C ASP A 327 -18.43 -11.24 22.93
N ILE A 328 -17.19 -10.74 22.81
CA ILE A 328 -16.86 -9.57 21.99
C ILE A 328 -17.05 -9.88 20.50
N SER A 329 -16.56 -11.00 20.01
CA SER A 329 -16.75 -11.44 18.62
C SER A 329 -18.23 -11.52 18.26
N LYS A 330 -19.06 -12.09 19.13
CA LYS A 330 -20.51 -12.15 18.93
C LYS A 330 -21.18 -10.77 18.86
N LYS A 331 -20.71 -9.80 19.66
CA LYS A 331 -21.20 -8.41 19.62
C LYS A 331 -20.80 -7.71 18.31
N PHE A 332 -19.60 -7.96 17.81
CA PHE A 332 -19.05 -7.29 16.63
C PHE A 332 -19.52 -7.93 15.30
N GLN A 333 -19.83 -9.23 15.29
CA GLN A 333 -20.26 -9.96 14.09
C GLN A 333 -21.37 -9.28 13.28
N PRO A 334 -22.42 -8.66 13.87
CA PRO A 334 -23.47 -7.98 13.10
C PRO A 334 -23.00 -6.69 12.41
N MET A 335 -21.84 -6.15 12.80
CA MET A 335 -21.29 -4.87 12.36
C MET A 335 -20.07 -5.05 11.46
N CYS A 336 -19.55 -6.26 11.36
CA CYS A 336 -18.35 -6.59 10.61
C CYS A 336 -18.66 -7.62 9.52
N THR A 337 -17.96 -7.53 8.39
CA THR A 337 -18.00 -8.59 7.37
C THR A 337 -17.25 -9.83 7.83
N LYS A 338 -16.22 -9.64 8.67
CA LYS A 338 -15.41 -10.70 9.24
C LYS A 338 -14.87 -10.30 10.62
N VAL A 339 -14.79 -11.25 11.53
CA VAL A 339 -14.10 -11.10 12.81
C VAL A 339 -13.05 -12.19 12.90
N ASN A 340 -11.79 -11.77 12.96
CA ASN A 340 -10.63 -12.62 13.09
C ASN A 340 -10.09 -12.59 14.52
N GLU A 341 -9.34 -13.61 14.89
CA GLU A 341 -8.51 -13.63 16.10
C GLU A 341 -7.03 -13.64 15.73
N ILE A 342 -6.22 -13.02 16.56
CA ILE A 342 -4.77 -12.98 16.42
C ILE A 342 -4.10 -12.98 17.80
N LYS A 343 -2.81 -13.33 17.87
CA LYS A 343 -1.98 -13.16 19.05
C LYS A 343 -0.89 -12.14 18.78
N THR A 344 -0.25 -11.68 19.84
CA THR A 344 0.86 -10.73 19.72
C THR A 344 2.08 -11.40 19.10
N ALA A 345 2.58 -10.81 18.00
CA ALA A 345 3.76 -11.26 17.27
C ALA A 345 4.37 -10.08 16.48
N GLU A 346 5.56 -10.26 15.92
CA GLU A 346 6.22 -9.26 15.08
C GLU A 346 5.78 -9.38 13.60
N SER A 347 5.37 -10.57 13.16
CA SER A 347 4.91 -10.81 11.79
C SER A 347 3.72 -11.76 11.72
N PHE A 348 2.94 -11.71 10.63
CA PHE A 348 1.82 -12.62 10.39
C PHE A 348 2.27 -14.08 10.19
N ASP A 349 3.49 -14.32 9.79
CA ASP A 349 4.05 -15.66 9.59
C ASP A 349 4.24 -16.43 10.90
N GLU A 350 4.15 -15.76 12.05
CA GLU A 350 4.30 -16.33 13.38
C GLU A 350 2.96 -16.78 14.03
N GLN A 351 1.82 -16.62 13.31
CA GLN A 351 0.46 -16.89 13.82
C GLN A 351 0.05 -18.36 13.73
#